data_20d2982f24857f94c8ae8b99808e53c0
#
_entry.id   20d2982f24857f94c8ae8b99808e53c0
#
_cell.length_a   1.000
_cell.length_b   1.000
_cell.length_c   1.000
_cell.angle_alpha   90.00
_cell.angle_beta   90.00
_cell.angle_gamma   90.00
#
_symmetry.space_group_name_H-M   'P 1'
#
loop_
_entity.id
_entity.type
_entity.pdbx_description
1 polymer ?
#
loop_
_entity_poly.entity_id
_entity_poly.type
_entity_poly.pdbx_seq_one_letter_code
_entity_poly.pdbx_strand_id
1 'polypeptide(L)'
;MIKLKSFRLVNVRANNNTIVYPDVTFNLNEENTLIDCKNGGGKTLAIQMLFQTVLPNSYFEKNKTISTLFDGVPLKTTMHCVSCFQLEEQHEYNTICLGFAVTKSQEFFGDLHYINYVVENSNANGMGVDDIHLINNDKVLSI
;
A
#
# COMPACT_ATOMS: atom_id res chain seq x y z
N MET A 1 6.54 14.40 -16.63
CA MET A 1 5.30 13.62 -16.32
C MET A 1 5.65 12.57 -15.27
N ILE A 2 4.77 12.33 -14.33
CA ILE A 2 4.95 11.29 -13.32
C ILE A 2 4.06 10.11 -13.70
N LYS A 3 4.63 8.90 -13.78
CA LYS A 3 3.90 7.69 -14.13
C LYS A 3 3.96 6.68 -12.99
N LEU A 4 2.82 6.07 -12.67
CA LEU A 4 2.78 4.95 -11.74
C LEU A 4 3.35 3.70 -12.41
N LYS A 5 4.42 3.18 -11.84
CA LYS A 5 5.13 1.99 -12.34
C LYS A 5 4.60 0.70 -11.74
N SER A 6 4.43 0.70 -10.44
CA SER A 6 3.97 -0.47 -9.68
C SER A 6 3.42 -0.06 -8.32
N PHE A 7 2.65 -0.94 -7.71
CA PHE A 7 2.32 -0.83 -6.29
C PHE A 7 2.24 -2.21 -5.65
N ARG A 8 2.51 -2.26 -4.37
CA ARG A 8 2.58 -3.50 -3.58
C ARG A 8 1.70 -3.38 -2.34
N LEU A 9 0.93 -4.41 -2.09
CA LEU A 9 0.12 -4.58 -0.90
C LEU A 9 0.71 -5.68 -0.03
N VAL A 10 0.95 -5.40 1.23
CA VAL A 10 1.49 -6.36 2.19
C VAL A 10 0.53 -6.49 3.37
N ASN A 11 0.04 -7.69 3.58
CA ASN A 11 -0.88 -8.05 4.66
C ASN A 11 -2.17 -7.20 4.69
N VAL A 12 -2.60 -6.71 3.53
CA VAL A 12 -3.84 -5.94 3.42
C VAL A 12 -5.04 -6.86 3.49
N ARG A 13 -5.96 -6.55 4.37
CA ARG A 13 -7.13 -7.37 4.69
C ARG A 13 -8.39 -6.53 4.71
N ALA A 14 -9.51 -7.13 4.38
CA ALA A 14 -10.81 -6.49 4.44
C ALA A 14 -11.95 -7.51 4.62
N ASN A 15 -13.15 -6.98 4.78
CA ASN A 15 -14.38 -7.75 4.86
C ASN A 15 -14.31 -8.90 5.89
N ASN A 16 -14.06 -8.55 7.15
CA ASN A 16 -13.88 -9.50 8.25
C ASN A 16 -12.81 -10.56 7.96
N ASN A 17 -11.69 -10.11 7.38
CA ASN A 17 -10.56 -11.00 7.07
C ASN A 17 -10.83 -12.03 5.95
N THR A 18 -11.90 -11.88 5.18
CA THR A 18 -12.22 -12.77 4.05
C THR A 18 -11.47 -12.42 2.78
N ILE A 19 -11.03 -11.15 2.64
CA ILE A 19 -10.17 -10.68 1.56
C ILE A 19 -8.79 -10.45 2.14
N VAL A 20 -7.77 -11.10 1.59
CA VAL A 20 -6.38 -10.98 2.05
C VAL A 20 -5.45 -10.83 0.87
N TYR A 21 -4.63 -9.77 0.91
CA TYR A 21 -3.45 -9.62 0.08
C TYR A 21 -2.21 -9.84 0.95
N PRO A 22 -1.64 -11.05 0.99
CA PRO A 22 -0.52 -11.34 1.90
C PRO A 22 0.75 -10.59 1.49
N ASP A 23 1.10 -10.63 0.23
CA ASP A 23 2.18 -9.88 -0.39
C ASP A 23 1.99 -9.93 -1.91
N VAL A 24 1.42 -8.90 -2.47
CA VAL A 24 1.07 -8.86 -3.90
C VAL A 24 1.59 -7.57 -4.52
N THR A 25 2.32 -7.71 -5.63
CA THR A 25 2.80 -6.60 -6.44
C THR A 25 2.04 -6.52 -7.75
N PHE A 26 1.55 -5.32 -8.06
CA PHE A 26 0.93 -4.98 -9.34
C PHE A 26 1.93 -4.20 -10.18
N ASN A 27 2.44 -4.80 -11.24
CA ASN A 27 3.36 -4.16 -12.20
C ASN A 27 2.55 -3.57 -13.35
N LEU A 28 2.60 -2.25 -13.49
CA LEU A 28 1.85 -1.51 -14.50
C LEU A 28 2.70 -1.15 -15.72
N ASN A 29 4.04 -1.24 -15.57
CA ASN A 29 5.03 -0.95 -16.61
C ASN A 29 4.84 0.41 -17.31
N GLU A 30 4.28 1.39 -16.58
CA GLU A 30 3.97 2.74 -17.08
C GLU A 30 2.94 2.78 -18.22
N GLU A 31 2.27 1.68 -18.48
CA GLU A 31 1.25 1.53 -19.52
C GLU A 31 -0.17 1.55 -18.94
N ASN A 32 -1.13 1.76 -19.80
CA ASN A 32 -2.53 1.57 -19.45
C ASN A 32 -2.77 0.10 -19.10
N THR A 33 -3.13 -0.16 -17.86
CA THR A 33 -3.24 -1.52 -17.33
C THR A 33 -4.66 -1.79 -16.85
N LEU A 34 -5.18 -2.95 -17.24
CA LEU A 34 -6.45 -3.46 -16.72
C LEU A 34 -6.16 -4.37 -15.53
N ILE A 35 -6.72 -4.02 -14.38
CA ILE A 35 -6.70 -4.89 -13.21
C ILE A 35 -7.98 -5.70 -13.21
N ASP A 36 -7.85 -6.98 -13.53
CA ASP A 36 -8.97 -7.91 -13.52
C ASP A 36 -8.88 -8.87 -12.34
N CYS A 37 -9.94 -8.98 -11.58
CA CYS A 37 -10.11 -9.97 -10.54
C CYS A 37 -11.60 -10.30 -10.37
N LYS A 38 -11.87 -11.44 -9.76
CA LYS A 38 -13.24 -11.88 -9.50
C LYS A 38 -14.02 -10.83 -8.70
N ASN A 39 -15.33 -10.75 -8.93
CA ASN A 39 -16.22 -9.95 -8.11
C ASN A 39 -16.05 -10.34 -6.64
N GLY A 40 -15.91 -9.34 -5.76
CA GLY A 40 -15.59 -9.57 -4.34
C GLY A 40 -14.13 -9.90 -4.06
N GLY A 41 -13.23 -9.89 -5.06
CA GLY A 41 -11.80 -10.17 -4.90
C GLY A 41 -10.96 -9.01 -4.38
N GLY A 42 -11.58 -7.88 -4.03
CA GLY A 42 -10.89 -6.75 -3.42
C GLY A 42 -10.28 -5.74 -4.39
N LYS A 43 -10.76 -5.66 -5.64
CA LYS A 43 -10.32 -4.63 -6.62
C LYS A 43 -10.37 -3.22 -6.06
N THR A 44 -11.53 -2.85 -5.54
CA THR A 44 -11.75 -1.53 -4.95
C THR A 44 -10.81 -1.28 -3.79
N LEU A 45 -10.59 -2.28 -2.93
CA LEU A 45 -9.65 -2.21 -1.83
C LEU A 45 -8.23 -1.92 -2.30
N ALA A 46 -7.75 -2.64 -3.32
CA ALA A 46 -6.40 -2.44 -3.86
C ALA A 46 -6.19 -1.00 -4.35
N ILE A 47 -7.16 -0.47 -5.09
CA ILE A 47 -7.10 0.92 -5.58
C ILE A 47 -7.22 1.92 -4.44
N GLN A 48 -8.08 1.68 -3.47
CA GLN A 48 -8.23 2.56 -2.30
C GLN A 48 -6.95 2.61 -1.47
N MET A 49 -6.28 1.48 -1.27
CA MET A 49 -4.99 1.43 -0.60
C MET A 49 -3.90 2.19 -1.37
N LEU A 50 -3.88 2.08 -2.70
CA LEU A 50 -2.99 2.86 -3.54
C LEU A 50 -3.21 4.37 -3.32
N PHE A 51 -4.46 4.83 -3.29
CA PHE A 51 -4.76 6.23 -3.03
C PHE A 51 -4.27 6.73 -1.67
N GLN A 52 -4.23 5.87 -0.65
CA GLN A 52 -3.68 6.25 0.66
C GLN A 52 -2.19 6.60 0.61
N THR A 53 -1.44 6.08 -0.34
CA THR A 53 -0.02 6.45 -0.50
C THR A 53 0.16 7.86 -1.04
N VAL A 54 -0.78 8.34 -1.84
CA VAL A 54 -0.71 9.65 -2.53
C VAL A 54 -1.55 10.71 -1.79
N LEU A 55 -2.71 10.32 -1.29
CA LEU A 55 -3.65 11.17 -0.59
C LEU A 55 -3.92 10.62 0.81
N PRO A 56 -3.01 10.85 1.76
CA PRO A 56 -3.15 10.35 3.11
C PRO A 56 -4.47 10.77 3.76
N ASN A 57 -5.07 9.86 4.51
CA ASN A 57 -6.34 10.09 5.22
C ASN A 57 -7.54 10.35 4.30
N SER A 58 -7.46 10.02 3.02
CA SER A 58 -8.63 10.07 2.15
C SER A 58 -9.68 9.03 2.58
N TYR A 59 -10.95 9.36 2.34
CA TYR A 59 -12.02 8.39 2.57
C TYR A 59 -11.98 7.29 1.51
N PHE A 60 -12.17 6.03 1.93
CA PHE A 60 -12.29 4.90 1.00
C PHE A 60 -13.56 5.00 0.16
N GLU A 61 -14.66 5.32 0.79
CA GLU A 61 -15.96 5.59 0.18
C GLU A 61 -16.63 6.73 0.94
N LYS A 62 -17.72 7.24 0.40
CA LYS A 62 -18.52 8.24 1.09
C LYS A 62 -18.89 7.71 2.49
N ASN A 63 -18.49 8.46 3.52
CA ASN A 63 -18.72 8.15 4.94
C ASN A 63 -18.00 6.89 5.49
N LYS A 64 -17.07 6.29 4.73
CA LYS A 64 -16.22 5.21 5.22
C LYS A 64 -14.79 5.68 5.43
N THR A 65 -14.22 5.31 6.55
CA THR A 65 -12.82 5.59 6.90
C THR A 65 -11.98 4.33 6.78
N ILE A 66 -10.65 4.49 6.85
CA ILE A 66 -9.72 3.36 6.85
C ILE A 66 -9.97 2.37 8.00
N SER A 67 -10.57 2.80 9.09
CA SER A 67 -10.90 1.93 10.23
C SER A 67 -11.80 0.75 9.86
N THR A 68 -12.62 0.88 8.83
CA THR A 68 -13.49 -0.21 8.35
C THR A 68 -12.71 -1.41 7.83
N LEU A 69 -11.46 -1.23 7.39
CA LEU A 69 -10.59 -2.33 6.97
C LEU A 69 -10.23 -3.28 8.11
N PHE A 70 -10.24 -2.76 9.33
CA PHE A 70 -9.81 -3.50 10.52
C PHE A 70 -10.94 -4.21 11.25
N ASP A 71 -12.16 -4.19 10.72
CA ASP A 71 -13.25 -4.97 11.26
C ASP A 71 -12.93 -6.47 11.17
N GLY A 72 -12.98 -7.15 12.32
CA GLY A 72 -12.64 -8.58 12.43
C GLY A 72 -11.14 -8.90 12.28
N VAL A 73 -10.28 -7.91 12.18
CA VAL A 73 -8.83 -8.09 12.11
C VAL A 73 -8.23 -8.11 13.52
N PRO A 74 -7.30 -9.01 13.82
CA PRO A 74 -6.65 -9.09 15.14
C PRO A 74 -5.89 -7.80 15.48
N LEU A 75 -5.77 -7.53 16.78
CA LEU A 75 -4.91 -6.46 17.28
C LEU A 75 -3.45 -6.69 16.85
N LYS A 76 -2.69 -5.60 16.71
CA LYS A 76 -1.29 -5.59 16.24
C LYS A 76 -1.10 -6.02 14.78
N THR A 77 -2.16 -6.14 14.01
CA THR A 77 -2.02 -6.37 12.57
C THR A 77 -1.59 -5.09 11.89
N THR A 78 -0.51 -5.17 11.12
CA THR A 78 0.00 -4.07 10.31
C THR A 78 -0.22 -4.36 8.83
N MET A 79 -0.73 -3.37 8.12
CA MET A 79 -0.91 -3.41 6.67
C MET A 79 -0.02 -2.36 6.02
N HIS A 80 0.57 -2.69 4.88
CA HIS A 80 1.38 -1.75 4.09
C HIS A 80 0.86 -1.65 2.66
N CYS A 81 0.96 -0.46 2.11
CA CYS A 81 0.86 -0.24 0.67
C CYS A 81 2.03 0.66 0.24
N VAL A 82 2.73 0.26 -0.80
CA VAL A 82 3.80 1.06 -1.38
C VAL A 82 3.54 1.23 -2.86
N SER A 83 3.59 2.46 -3.33
CA SER A 83 3.50 2.81 -4.76
C SER A 83 4.84 3.33 -5.25
N CYS A 84 5.24 2.94 -6.46
CA CYS A 84 6.46 3.41 -7.10
C CYS A 84 6.10 4.20 -8.36
N PHE A 85 6.60 5.42 -8.42
CA PHE A 85 6.41 6.32 -9.54
C PHE A 85 7.71 6.55 -10.28
N GLN A 86 7.65 6.56 -11.58
CA GLN A 86 8.74 6.99 -12.43
C GLN A 86 8.60 8.47 -12.74
N LEU A 87 9.69 9.19 -12.52
CA LEU A 87 9.84 10.59 -12.88
C LEU A 87 10.43 10.65 -14.28
N GLU A 88 9.79 11.41 -15.18
CA GLU A 88 10.37 11.69 -16.49
C GLU A 88 11.51 12.68 -16.33
N GLU A 89 12.62 12.35 -16.97
CA GLU A 89 13.75 13.18 -17.39
C GLU A 89 14.64 13.84 -16.32
N GLN A 90 15.94 13.77 -16.63
CA GLN A 90 17.06 14.61 -16.16
C GLN A 90 17.26 14.74 -14.64
N HIS A 91 16.55 13.98 -13.83
CA HIS A 91 16.79 13.89 -12.40
C HIS A 91 17.72 12.73 -12.10
N GLU A 92 18.59 12.93 -11.14
CA GLU A 92 19.49 11.90 -10.60
C GLU A 92 18.73 10.67 -10.10
N TYR A 93 17.44 10.84 -9.76
CA TYR A 93 16.54 9.79 -9.29
C TYR A 93 15.39 9.57 -10.28
N ASN A 94 15.35 8.40 -10.87
CA ASN A 94 14.30 8.05 -11.85
C ASN A 94 13.01 7.56 -11.19
N THR A 95 13.05 7.16 -9.93
CA THR A 95 11.88 6.60 -9.24
C THR A 95 11.76 7.13 -7.82
N ILE A 96 10.53 7.26 -7.37
CA ILE A 96 10.19 7.58 -5.99
C ILE A 96 9.12 6.61 -5.50
N CYS A 97 9.29 6.07 -4.30
CA CYS A 97 8.29 5.19 -3.69
C CYS A 97 7.62 5.92 -2.53
N LEU A 98 6.29 5.90 -2.56
CA LEU A 98 5.45 6.44 -1.50
C LEU A 98 4.82 5.28 -0.74
N GLY A 99 4.98 5.27 0.57
CA GLY A 99 4.47 4.24 1.44
C GLY A 99 3.37 4.73 2.37
N PHE A 100 2.47 3.82 2.67
CA PHE A 100 1.45 3.97 3.69
C PHE A 100 1.42 2.71 4.54
N ALA A 101 1.52 2.87 5.86
CA ALA A 101 1.41 1.77 6.80
C ALA A 101 0.37 2.10 7.87
N VAL A 102 -0.40 1.10 8.26
CA VAL A 102 -1.40 1.24 9.30
C VAL A 102 -1.42 0.00 10.19
N THR A 103 -1.45 0.22 11.49
CA THR A 103 -1.50 -0.84 12.51
C THR A 103 -2.71 -0.66 13.42
N LYS A 104 -3.40 -1.76 13.71
CA LYS A 104 -4.44 -1.76 14.75
C LYS A 104 -3.79 -1.72 16.12
N SER A 105 -3.98 -0.60 16.84
CA SER A 105 -3.36 -0.34 18.13
C SER A 105 -3.97 -1.21 19.25
N GLN A 106 -3.15 -1.49 20.28
CA GLN A 106 -3.61 -2.12 21.52
C GLN A 106 -4.04 -1.14 22.61
N GLU A 107 -3.52 0.07 22.54
CA GLU A 107 -3.72 1.03 23.65
C GLU A 107 -5.15 1.54 23.72
N PHE A 108 -5.81 1.65 22.55
CA PHE A 108 -7.17 2.12 22.43
C PHE A 108 -7.97 1.16 21.56
N PHE A 109 -9.11 0.78 22.02
CA PHE A 109 -9.98 -0.14 21.29
C PHE A 109 -10.48 0.53 20.01
N GLY A 110 -10.03 0.03 18.87
CA GLY A 110 -10.40 0.55 17.56
C GLY A 110 -9.52 1.68 17.04
N ASP A 111 -8.53 2.13 17.78
CA ASP A 111 -7.59 3.12 17.31
C ASP A 111 -6.57 2.52 16.33
N LEU A 112 -6.23 3.33 15.34
CA LEU A 112 -5.27 2.99 14.32
C LEU A 112 -4.06 3.91 14.42
N HIS A 113 -2.87 3.33 14.34
CA HIS A 113 -1.65 4.07 14.05
C HIS A 113 -1.36 3.97 12.57
N TYR A 114 -1.14 5.09 11.92
CA TYR A 114 -0.75 5.11 10.52
C TYR A 114 0.37 6.12 10.28
N ILE A 115 1.22 5.78 9.32
CA ILE A 115 2.28 6.65 8.83
C ILE A 115 2.29 6.66 7.31
N ASN A 116 2.71 7.79 6.76
CA ASN A 116 3.13 7.89 5.37
C ASN A 116 4.63 8.12 5.34
N TYR A 117 5.29 7.52 4.36
CA TYR A 117 6.74 7.64 4.20
C TYR A 117 7.11 7.72 2.73
N VAL A 118 8.27 8.28 2.49
CA VAL A 118 8.86 8.37 1.16
C VAL A 118 10.17 7.60 1.18
N VAL A 119 10.36 6.76 0.19
CA VAL A 119 11.64 6.07 -0.02
C VAL A 119 12.27 6.63 -1.28
N GLU A 120 13.38 7.31 -1.09
CA GLU A 120 14.19 7.84 -2.17
C GLU A 120 15.20 6.81 -2.63
N ASN A 121 15.43 6.77 -3.93
CA ASN A 121 16.40 5.86 -4.49
C ASN A 121 17.73 6.57 -4.76
N SER A 122 18.79 6.03 -4.19
CA SER A 122 20.16 6.47 -4.44
C SER A 122 20.86 5.74 -5.58
N ASN A 123 20.22 4.74 -6.19
CA ASN A 123 20.80 3.92 -7.25
C ASN A 123 20.38 4.40 -8.64
N ALA A 124 21.36 4.47 -9.56
CA ALA A 124 21.14 4.89 -10.95
C ALA A 124 20.15 3.99 -11.73
N ASN A 125 19.92 2.77 -11.28
CA ASN A 125 19.04 1.79 -11.94
C ASN A 125 17.57 1.84 -11.48
N GLY A 126 17.23 2.76 -10.57
CA GLY A 126 15.89 2.84 -10.03
C GLY A 126 15.62 1.84 -8.90
N MET A 127 14.55 2.06 -8.18
CA MET A 127 14.05 1.20 -7.11
C MET A 127 12.64 0.74 -7.44
N GLY A 128 12.37 -0.54 -7.22
CA GLY A 128 11.01 -1.08 -7.29
C GLY A 128 10.40 -1.24 -5.91
N VAL A 129 9.09 -1.44 -5.87
CA VAL A 129 8.37 -1.68 -4.61
C VAL A 129 8.84 -2.97 -3.90
N ASP A 130 9.36 -3.93 -4.65
CA ASP A 130 9.88 -5.20 -4.11
C ASP A 130 11.24 -5.05 -3.41
N ASP A 131 11.95 -3.94 -3.66
CA ASP A 131 13.23 -3.63 -2.99
C ASP A 131 13.04 -3.10 -1.57
N ILE A 132 11.82 -2.80 -1.18
CA ILE A 132 11.49 -2.31 0.15
C ILE A 132 11.22 -3.48 1.08
N HIS A 133 12.02 -3.61 2.13
CA HIS A 133 11.89 -4.68 3.11
C HIS A 133 10.73 -4.41 4.08
N LEU A 134 9.57 -4.99 3.81
CA LEU A 134 8.36 -4.89 4.65
C LEU A 134 8.07 -6.16 5.45
N ILE A 135 8.77 -7.24 5.13
CA ILE A 135 8.65 -8.54 5.80
C ILE A 135 10.04 -8.97 6.25
N ASN A 136 10.14 -9.36 7.52
CA ASN A 136 11.37 -9.90 8.10
C ASN A 136 11.04 -11.19 8.85
N ASN A 137 11.68 -12.30 8.46
CA ASN A 137 11.44 -13.63 9.05
C ASN A 137 9.95 -13.99 9.11
N ASP A 138 9.25 -13.87 7.98
CA ASP A 138 7.81 -14.12 7.83
C ASP A 138 6.89 -13.22 8.68
N LYS A 139 7.44 -12.18 9.28
CA LYS A 139 6.69 -11.19 10.03
C LYS A 139 6.65 -9.85 9.28
N VAL A 140 5.45 -9.30 9.19
CA VAL A 140 5.23 -7.96 8.65
C VAL A 140 5.80 -6.94 9.63
N LEU A 141 6.58 -5.98 9.11
CA LEU A 141 7.13 -4.92 9.94
C LEU A 141 6.01 -4.07 10.54
N SER A 142 6.10 -3.80 11.82
CA SER A 142 5.22 -2.86 12.51
C SER A 142 5.74 -1.43 12.37
N ILE A 143 4.86 -0.49 12.63
CA ILE A 143 5.21 0.93 12.75
C ILE A 143 5.98 1.16 14.04
#